data_78ce1ef59e6d4fba2e3cbd6018969ebc
#
_entry.id   78ce1ef59e6d4fba2e3cbd6018969ebc
#
_cell.length_a   1.000
_cell.length_b   1.000
_cell.length_c   1.000
_cell.angle_alpha   90.00
_cell.angle_beta   90.00
_cell.angle_gamma   90.00
#
_symmetry.space_group_name_H-M   'P 1'
#
loop_
_entity.id
_entity.type
_entity.pdbx_description
1 polymer ?
#
loop_
_entity_poly.entity_id
_entity_poly.type
_entity_poly.pdbx_seq_one_letter_code
_entity_poly.pdbx_strand_id
1 'polypeptide(L)'
;MAHVYYTRHGQTVWNVERKICGATDVELTTLGYEQAQELGEKIVKEGLHIDEILYSPLIRAAETAKRISQVTGIPARAEERLREQCFGKYEGTPRRGEEFQAAKQHFIDSFEGGETMLRLAQRIYNLLDDVKADKDKTYLLVAHNGIARVIRSYFEDMSNEEYAGYGIRNCEIVKFDFPEE
;
A
#
# COMPACT_ATOMS: atom_id res chain seq x y z
N MET A 1 -13.51 -18.30 5.36
CA MET A 1 -12.05 -18.14 5.14
C MET A 1 -11.71 -16.69 5.42
N ALA A 2 -10.80 -16.40 6.35
CA ALA A 2 -10.39 -15.03 6.66
C ALA A 2 -9.66 -14.42 5.46
N HIS A 3 -9.90 -13.15 5.17
CA HIS A 3 -9.29 -12.45 4.07
C HIS A 3 -9.10 -10.96 4.39
N VAL A 4 -8.25 -10.30 3.64
CA VAL A 4 -8.00 -8.88 3.73
C VAL A 4 -8.06 -8.26 2.33
N TYR A 5 -8.60 -7.06 2.23
CA TYR A 5 -8.54 -6.25 1.02
C TYR A 5 -7.37 -5.29 1.11
N TYR A 6 -6.75 -5.04 -0.03
CA TYR A 6 -5.66 -4.10 -0.16
C TYR A 6 -5.89 -3.16 -1.34
N THR A 7 -5.57 -1.88 -1.17
CA THR A 7 -5.59 -0.91 -2.25
C THR A 7 -4.43 0.08 -2.14
N ARG A 8 -3.99 0.57 -3.27
CA ARG A 8 -3.03 1.66 -3.38
C ARG A 8 -3.77 2.99 -3.37
N HIS A 9 -3.17 4.01 -2.75
CA HIS A 9 -3.67 5.38 -2.80
C HIS A 9 -3.97 5.89 -4.23
N GLY A 10 -4.80 6.92 -4.36
CA GLY A 10 -5.09 7.62 -5.62
C GLY A 10 -3.86 8.28 -6.24
N GLN A 11 -3.98 8.73 -7.48
CA GLN A 11 -2.87 9.38 -8.20
C GLN A 11 -2.35 10.62 -7.44
N THR A 12 -1.02 10.76 -7.38
CA THR A 12 -0.32 11.91 -6.81
C THR A 12 0.40 12.72 -7.88
N VAL A 13 0.80 13.97 -7.55
CA VAL A 13 1.65 14.79 -8.43
C VAL A 13 2.97 14.09 -8.79
N TRP A 14 3.58 13.35 -7.86
CA TRP A 14 4.80 12.59 -8.15
C TRP A 14 4.57 11.32 -8.99
N ASN A 15 3.34 10.78 -8.99
CA ASN A 15 2.99 9.74 -9.97
C ASN A 15 3.00 10.31 -11.39
N VAL A 16 2.44 11.51 -11.60
CA VAL A 16 2.44 12.20 -12.89
C VAL A 16 3.88 12.53 -13.32
N GLU A 17 4.70 13.05 -12.42
CA GLU A 17 6.10 13.40 -12.65
C GLU A 17 7.02 12.19 -12.72
N ARG A 18 6.53 10.98 -12.47
CA ARG A 18 7.29 9.71 -12.46
C ARG A 18 8.48 9.71 -11.49
N LYS A 19 8.32 10.35 -10.35
CA LYS A 19 9.29 10.38 -9.25
C LYS A 19 9.08 9.24 -8.26
N ILE A 20 10.17 8.88 -7.57
CA ILE A 20 10.16 7.95 -6.45
C ILE A 20 9.53 8.66 -5.25
N CYS A 21 8.49 8.04 -4.71
CA CYS A 21 7.77 8.55 -3.54
C CYS A 21 7.67 7.45 -2.49
N GLY A 22 8.46 7.56 -1.45
CA GLY A 22 8.44 6.69 -0.28
C GLY A 22 7.85 7.41 0.93
N ALA A 23 8.70 7.79 1.89
CA ALA A 23 8.28 8.47 3.13
C ALA A 23 7.88 9.94 2.94
N THR A 24 8.22 10.56 1.82
CA THR A 24 7.86 11.96 1.53
C THR A 24 6.35 12.12 1.39
N ASP A 25 5.78 13.14 2.05
CA ASP A 25 4.38 13.49 1.89
C ASP A 25 4.14 14.24 0.58
N VAL A 26 3.24 13.69 -0.23
CA VAL A 26 2.87 14.22 -1.54
C VAL A 26 1.35 14.12 -1.70
N GLU A 27 0.75 15.21 -2.17
CA GLU A 27 -0.70 15.34 -2.31
C GLU A 27 -1.27 14.51 -3.47
N LEU A 28 -2.55 14.17 -3.36
CA LEU A 28 -3.34 13.64 -4.47
C LEU A 28 -3.57 14.71 -5.53
N THR A 29 -3.65 14.26 -6.80
CA THR A 29 -4.22 15.07 -7.87
C THR A 29 -5.75 15.05 -7.81
N THR A 30 -6.43 15.93 -8.57
CA THR A 30 -7.88 15.87 -8.75
C THR A 30 -8.33 14.47 -9.17
N LEU A 31 -7.63 13.87 -10.14
CA LEU A 31 -7.91 12.49 -10.56
C LEU A 31 -7.71 11.48 -9.40
N GLY A 32 -6.74 11.70 -8.53
CA GLY A 32 -6.52 10.83 -7.35
C GLY A 32 -7.72 10.82 -6.40
N TYR A 33 -8.35 11.97 -6.18
CA TYR A 33 -9.60 12.07 -5.40
C TYR A 33 -10.79 11.41 -6.11
N GLU A 34 -10.91 11.56 -7.43
CA GLU A 34 -11.94 10.89 -8.25
C GLU A 34 -11.80 9.37 -8.17
N GLN A 35 -10.57 8.86 -8.32
CA GLN A 35 -10.28 7.42 -8.19
C GLN A 35 -10.67 6.88 -6.81
N ALA A 36 -10.41 7.62 -5.73
CA ALA A 36 -10.81 7.24 -4.38
C ALA A 36 -12.34 7.22 -4.21
N GLN A 37 -13.05 8.18 -4.81
CA GLN A 37 -14.51 8.22 -4.86
C GLN A 37 -15.07 6.99 -5.58
N GLU A 38 -14.58 6.72 -6.79
CA GLU A 38 -15.00 5.58 -7.62
C GLU A 38 -14.77 4.24 -6.92
N LEU A 39 -13.64 4.10 -6.19
CA LEU A 39 -13.38 2.89 -5.40
C LEU A 39 -14.39 2.74 -4.27
N GLY A 40 -14.73 3.81 -3.55
CA GLY A 40 -15.77 3.78 -2.53
C GLY A 40 -17.12 3.35 -3.10
N GLU A 41 -17.53 3.90 -4.24
CA GLU A 41 -18.75 3.55 -4.95
C GLU A 41 -18.75 2.09 -5.44
N LYS A 42 -17.60 1.60 -5.92
CA LYS A 42 -17.41 0.21 -6.31
C LYS A 42 -17.59 -0.74 -5.12
N ILE A 43 -17.00 -0.43 -3.97
CA ILE A 43 -17.14 -1.23 -2.73
C ILE A 43 -18.62 -1.37 -2.36
N VAL A 44 -19.37 -0.27 -2.39
CA VAL A 44 -20.82 -0.28 -2.10
C VAL A 44 -21.59 -1.09 -3.15
N LYS A 45 -21.34 -0.84 -4.44
CA LYS A 45 -22.05 -1.50 -5.55
C LYS A 45 -21.82 -3.01 -5.58
N GLU A 46 -20.61 -3.46 -5.31
CA GLU A 46 -20.26 -4.89 -5.30
C GLU A 46 -20.61 -5.57 -3.97
N GLY A 47 -21.05 -4.80 -2.96
CA GLY A 47 -21.39 -5.32 -1.63
C GLY A 47 -20.22 -5.97 -0.92
N LEU A 48 -19.01 -5.41 -1.09
CA LEU A 48 -17.83 -5.94 -0.41
C LEU A 48 -17.97 -5.74 1.11
N HIS A 49 -17.90 -6.83 1.86
CA HIS A 49 -17.95 -6.76 3.32
C HIS A 49 -16.58 -6.32 3.85
N ILE A 50 -16.54 -5.14 4.42
CA ILE A 50 -15.36 -4.53 5.06
C ILE A 50 -15.83 -3.87 6.34
N ASP A 51 -15.25 -4.26 7.47
CA ASP A 51 -15.63 -3.74 8.80
C ASP A 51 -14.84 -2.48 9.18
N GLU A 52 -13.57 -2.39 8.75
CA GLU A 52 -12.69 -1.30 9.11
C GLU A 52 -11.64 -1.03 8.03
N ILE A 53 -11.30 0.25 7.83
CA ILE A 53 -10.23 0.69 6.95
C ILE A 53 -9.00 1.03 7.81
N LEU A 54 -7.87 0.35 7.54
CA LEU A 54 -6.56 0.72 8.05
C LEU A 54 -5.79 1.46 6.97
N TYR A 55 -5.24 2.64 7.28
CA TYR A 55 -4.55 3.41 6.26
C TYR A 55 -3.19 3.92 6.71
N SER A 56 -2.26 4.01 5.76
CA SER A 56 -0.99 4.69 5.96
C SER A 56 -1.22 6.15 6.33
N PRO A 57 -0.53 6.70 7.35
CA PRO A 57 -0.70 8.09 7.76
C PRO A 57 -0.13 9.10 6.74
N LEU A 58 0.58 8.66 5.70
CA LEU A 58 1.02 9.54 4.62
C LEU A 58 -0.18 10.13 3.88
N ILE A 59 -0.16 11.45 3.64
CA ILE A 59 -1.33 12.24 3.21
C ILE A 59 -2.08 11.63 2.01
N ARG A 60 -1.38 11.11 1.01
CA ARG A 60 -1.99 10.48 -0.18
C ARG A 60 -2.86 9.26 0.15
N ALA A 61 -2.43 8.44 1.10
CA ALA A 61 -3.19 7.26 1.54
C ALA A 61 -4.28 7.65 2.54
N ALA A 62 -4.00 8.60 3.44
CA ALA A 62 -4.98 9.10 4.40
C ALA A 62 -6.18 9.78 3.70
N GLU A 63 -5.92 10.64 2.70
CA GLU A 63 -6.99 11.30 1.93
C GLU A 63 -7.78 10.30 1.06
N THR A 64 -7.09 9.29 0.49
CA THR A 64 -7.76 8.19 -0.22
C THR A 64 -8.72 7.43 0.72
N ALA A 65 -8.22 7.02 1.89
CA ALA A 65 -9.02 6.28 2.89
C ALA A 65 -10.20 7.11 3.41
N LYS A 66 -9.97 8.39 3.68
CA LYS A 66 -11.01 9.32 4.12
C LYS A 66 -12.14 9.44 3.10
N ARG A 67 -11.80 9.56 1.80
CA ARG A 67 -12.80 9.61 0.74
C ARG A 67 -13.59 8.31 0.65
N ILE A 68 -12.92 7.15 0.72
CA ILE A 68 -13.58 5.84 0.73
C ILE A 68 -14.52 5.74 1.94
N SER A 69 -14.05 6.10 3.14
CA SER A 69 -14.86 6.08 4.37
C SER A 69 -16.10 6.98 4.27
N GLN A 70 -15.98 8.17 3.69
CA GLN A 70 -17.12 9.09 3.46
C GLN A 70 -18.19 8.49 2.55
N VAL A 71 -17.78 7.75 1.52
CA VAL A 71 -18.70 7.13 0.55
C VAL A 71 -19.36 5.87 1.12
N THR A 72 -18.59 5.06 1.83
CA THR A 72 -19.03 3.73 2.29
C THR A 72 -19.64 3.74 3.69
N GLY A 73 -19.32 4.74 4.51
CA GLY A 73 -19.65 4.77 5.94
C GLY A 73 -18.75 3.86 6.80
N ILE A 74 -17.76 3.17 6.21
CA ILE A 74 -16.86 2.28 6.94
C ILE A 74 -15.90 3.12 7.80
N PRO A 75 -15.73 2.80 9.11
CA PRO A 75 -14.79 3.51 9.97
C PRO A 75 -13.34 3.31 9.50
N ALA A 76 -12.54 4.37 9.64
CA ALA A 76 -11.15 4.35 9.19
C ALA A 76 -10.21 4.87 10.29
N ARG A 77 -9.05 4.21 10.46
CA ARG A 77 -7.98 4.66 11.36
C ARG A 77 -6.58 4.51 10.75
N ALA A 78 -5.68 5.36 11.20
CA ALA A 78 -4.28 5.30 10.80
C ALA A 78 -3.58 4.06 11.39
N GLU A 79 -2.70 3.46 10.57
CA GLU A 79 -1.82 2.36 10.94
C GLU A 79 -0.40 2.66 10.48
N GLU A 80 0.48 2.96 11.41
CA GLU A 80 1.86 3.40 11.12
C GLU A 80 2.67 2.36 10.32
N ARG A 81 2.40 1.08 10.50
CA ARG A 81 3.07 0.00 9.77
C ARG A 81 2.75 -0.03 8.28
N LEU A 82 1.71 0.71 7.83
CA LEU A 82 1.35 0.85 6.42
C LEU A 82 2.10 1.97 5.68
N ARG A 83 3.00 2.72 6.32
CA ARG A 83 3.85 3.69 5.62
C ARG A 83 4.61 3.03 4.48
N GLU A 84 4.80 3.78 3.38
CA GLU A 84 5.67 3.32 2.30
C GLU A 84 7.11 3.18 2.79
N GLN A 85 7.89 2.35 2.11
CA GLN A 85 9.33 2.25 2.33
C GLN A 85 9.98 3.62 2.17
N CYS A 86 10.84 3.99 3.10
CA CYS A 86 11.68 5.17 2.94
C CYS A 86 12.84 4.84 2.00
N PHE A 87 12.92 5.53 0.87
CA PHE A 87 13.95 5.31 -0.14
C PHE A 87 15.18 6.23 0.02
N GLY A 88 15.34 6.88 1.18
CA GLY A 88 16.51 7.67 1.54
C GLY A 88 16.88 8.68 0.45
N LYS A 89 18.12 8.62 -0.04
CA LYS A 89 18.63 9.54 -1.07
C LYS A 89 17.88 9.51 -2.40
N TYR A 90 17.10 8.49 -2.67
CA TYR A 90 16.36 8.35 -3.93
C TYR A 90 14.98 9.03 -3.92
N GLU A 91 14.52 9.52 -2.77
CA GLU A 91 13.25 10.25 -2.69
C GLU A 91 13.23 11.44 -3.67
N GLY A 92 12.18 11.54 -4.49
CA GLY A 92 12.01 12.60 -5.48
C GLY A 92 12.85 12.46 -6.76
N THR A 93 13.71 11.44 -6.86
CA THR A 93 14.47 11.17 -8.09
C THR A 93 13.63 10.41 -9.12
N PRO A 94 14.05 10.34 -10.41
CA PRO A 94 13.32 9.63 -11.46
C PRO A 94 13.18 8.13 -11.14
N ARG A 95 11.95 7.60 -11.23
CA ARG A 95 11.63 6.19 -10.92
C ARG A 95 12.42 5.16 -11.74
N ARG A 96 12.81 5.52 -12.97
CA ARG A 96 13.58 4.66 -13.89
C ARG A 96 15.07 4.93 -13.90
N GLY A 97 15.59 5.69 -12.92
CA GLY A 97 17.02 5.90 -12.77
C GLY A 97 17.77 4.58 -12.57
N GLU A 98 18.87 4.37 -13.29
CA GLU A 98 19.65 3.12 -13.27
C GLU A 98 20.17 2.81 -11.87
N GLU A 99 20.67 3.81 -11.15
CA GLU A 99 21.13 3.63 -9.77
C GLU A 99 20.03 3.10 -8.84
N PHE A 100 18.82 3.66 -8.93
CA PHE A 100 17.70 3.19 -8.11
C PHE A 100 17.27 1.78 -8.48
N GLN A 101 17.24 1.46 -9.78
CA GLN A 101 16.88 0.10 -10.22
C GLN A 101 17.90 -0.93 -9.73
N ALA A 102 19.19 -0.60 -9.70
CA ALA A 102 20.22 -1.44 -9.11
C ALA A 102 20.08 -1.55 -7.58
N ALA A 103 19.87 -0.41 -6.89
CA ALA A 103 19.72 -0.36 -5.44
C ALA A 103 18.51 -1.16 -4.92
N LYS A 104 17.43 -1.22 -5.67
CA LYS A 104 16.23 -2.02 -5.32
C LYS A 104 16.48 -3.51 -5.17
N GLN A 105 17.60 -4.02 -5.68
CA GLN A 105 18.00 -5.42 -5.53
C GLN A 105 18.78 -5.68 -4.22
N HIS A 106 19.11 -4.64 -3.48
CA HIS A 106 19.85 -4.71 -2.23
C HIS A 106 18.88 -4.74 -1.04
N PHE A 107 18.56 -5.91 -0.52
CA PHE A 107 17.55 -6.08 0.54
C PHE A 107 17.99 -5.56 1.91
N ILE A 108 19.29 -5.40 2.14
CA ILE A 108 19.89 -5.00 3.41
C ILE A 108 20.36 -3.54 3.37
N ASP A 109 20.33 -2.90 2.21
CA ASP A 109 20.72 -1.49 2.04
C ASP A 109 19.56 -0.57 2.46
N SER A 110 19.85 0.47 3.24
CA SER A 110 18.88 1.48 3.69
C SER A 110 18.83 2.71 2.78
N PHE A 111 19.51 2.73 1.66
CA PHE A 111 19.53 3.87 0.71
C PHE A 111 20.00 5.19 1.34
N GLU A 112 21.00 5.13 2.21
CA GLU A 112 21.52 6.29 2.94
C GLU A 112 20.43 7.09 3.68
N GLY A 113 19.95 6.51 4.77
CA GLY A 113 18.97 7.13 5.66
C GLY A 113 17.52 6.72 5.43
N GLY A 114 17.29 5.74 4.59
CA GLY A 114 15.97 5.14 4.38
C GLY A 114 15.75 3.85 5.20
N GLU A 115 14.95 2.95 4.65
CA GLU A 115 14.54 1.71 5.29
C GLU A 115 14.99 0.49 4.48
N THR A 116 15.59 -0.51 5.14
CA THR A 116 15.93 -1.78 4.48
C THR A 116 14.68 -2.59 4.16
N MET A 117 14.76 -3.45 3.14
CA MET A 117 13.67 -4.37 2.77
C MET A 117 13.29 -5.30 3.93
N LEU A 118 14.27 -5.76 4.73
CA LEU A 118 13.99 -6.66 5.86
C LEU A 118 13.20 -5.97 6.98
N ARG A 119 13.49 -4.68 7.27
CA ARG A 119 12.71 -3.91 8.24
C ARG A 119 11.29 -3.65 7.74
N LEU A 120 11.16 -3.31 6.46
CA LEU A 120 9.88 -3.16 5.80
C LEU A 120 9.05 -4.44 5.90
N ALA A 121 9.62 -5.58 5.51
CA ALA A 121 8.94 -6.87 5.58
C ALA A 121 8.52 -7.23 7.00
N GLN A 122 9.39 -7.01 7.99
CA GLN A 122 9.06 -7.28 9.39
C GLN A 122 7.81 -6.53 9.87
N ARG A 123 7.73 -5.19 9.63
CA ARG A 123 6.59 -4.40 10.10
C ARG A 123 5.28 -4.74 9.37
N ILE A 124 5.37 -5.06 8.07
CA ILE A 124 4.19 -5.45 7.27
C ILE A 124 3.70 -6.84 7.70
N TYR A 125 4.60 -7.81 7.88
CA TYR A 125 4.22 -9.15 8.32
C TYR A 125 3.60 -9.14 9.72
N ASN A 126 4.17 -8.36 10.66
CA ASN A 126 3.57 -8.19 11.98
C ASN A 126 2.15 -7.59 11.92
N LEU A 127 1.90 -6.68 10.98
CA LEU A 127 0.54 -6.16 10.77
C LEU A 127 -0.40 -7.25 10.25
N LEU A 128 0.06 -8.04 9.26
CA LEU A 128 -0.77 -9.10 8.67
C LEU A 128 -1.06 -10.23 9.66
N ASP A 129 -0.11 -10.53 10.56
CA ASP A 129 -0.33 -11.47 11.68
C ASP A 129 -1.44 -10.97 12.62
N ASP A 130 -1.45 -9.68 12.97
CA ASP A 130 -2.50 -9.09 13.79
C ASP A 130 -3.86 -9.10 13.07
N VAL A 131 -3.88 -8.77 11.78
CA VAL A 131 -5.09 -8.81 10.93
C VAL A 131 -5.63 -10.24 10.83
N LYS A 132 -4.74 -11.23 10.65
CA LYS A 132 -5.10 -12.66 10.62
C LYS A 132 -5.69 -13.15 11.95
N ALA A 133 -5.16 -12.64 13.07
CA ALA A 133 -5.60 -13.02 14.41
C ALA A 133 -7.00 -12.48 14.75
N ASP A 134 -7.39 -11.34 14.19
CA ASP A 134 -8.73 -10.76 14.37
C ASP A 134 -9.74 -11.42 13.41
N LYS A 135 -10.32 -12.53 13.89
CA LYS A 135 -11.27 -13.34 13.10
C LYS A 135 -12.67 -12.70 12.96
N ASP A 136 -12.93 -11.64 13.70
CA ASP A 136 -14.25 -11.00 13.78
C ASP A 136 -14.40 -9.87 12.74
N LYS A 137 -13.30 -9.44 12.13
CA LYS A 137 -13.28 -8.30 11.19
C LYS A 137 -12.63 -8.62 9.87
N THR A 138 -13.16 -8.01 8.82
CA THR A 138 -12.54 -7.91 7.51
C THR A 138 -12.02 -6.49 7.31
N TYR A 139 -10.74 -6.36 6.97
CA TYR A 139 -10.07 -5.09 6.81
C TYR A 139 -9.84 -4.71 5.34
N LEU A 140 -9.89 -3.40 5.06
CA LEU A 140 -9.31 -2.80 3.86
C LEU A 140 -8.04 -2.05 4.26
N LEU A 141 -6.92 -2.44 3.70
CA LEU A 141 -5.65 -1.73 3.86
C LEU A 141 -5.46 -0.72 2.72
N VAL A 142 -5.34 0.56 3.06
CA VAL A 142 -5.12 1.65 2.09
C VAL A 142 -3.69 2.14 2.23
N ALA A 143 -2.86 1.84 1.24
CA ALA A 143 -1.43 2.10 1.37
C ALA A 143 -0.72 2.40 0.01
N HIS A 144 0.37 1.74 -0.33
CA HIS A 144 1.32 2.18 -1.35
C HIS A 144 1.72 1.03 -2.28
N ASN A 145 2.34 1.39 -3.42
CA ASN A 145 2.77 0.41 -4.40
C ASN A 145 4.00 -0.41 -3.96
N GLY A 146 4.94 0.22 -3.26
CA GLY A 146 6.17 -0.46 -2.84
C GLY A 146 5.90 -1.58 -1.84
N ILE A 147 5.01 -1.35 -0.87
CA ILE A 147 4.64 -2.36 0.11
C ILE A 147 3.66 -3.41 -0.41
N ALA A 148 2.99 -3.17 -1.55
CA ALA A 148 2.07 -4.15 -2.14
C ALA A 148 2.75 -5.49 -2.44
N ARG A 149 4.00 -5.47 -2.91
CA ARG A 149 4.79 -6.68 -3.17
C ARG A 149 5.16 -7.42 -1.88
N VAL A 150 5.43 -6.69 -0.80
CA VAL A 150 5.70 -7.27 0.52
C VAL A 150 4.43 -7.93 1.09
N ILE A 151 3.28 -7.28 0.92
CA ILE A 151 2.00 -7.88 1.31
C ILE A 151 1.75 -9.15 0.52
N ARG A 152 1.89 -9.13 -0.80
CA ARG A 152 1.68 -10.33 -1.63
C ARG A 152 2.62 -11.47 -1.23
N SER A 153 3.88 -11.20 -0.90
CA SER A 153 4.84 -12.24 -0.48
C SER A 153 4.52 -12.91 0.86
N TYR A 154 3.61 -12.35 1.65
CA TYR A 154 3.07 -13.01 2.85
C TYR A 154 2.12 -14.17 2.49
N PHE A 155 1.43 -14.08 1.35
CA PHE A 155 0.40 -15.04 0.93
C PHE A 155 0.89 -16.04 -0.12
N GLU A 156 1.90 -15.68 -0.91
CA GLU A 156 2.35 -16.44 -2.07
C GLU A 156 3.88 -16.49 -2.14
N ASP A 157 4.41 -17.62 -2.59
CA ASP A 157 5.81 -17.70 -3.01
C ASP A 157 6.00 -16.92 -4.30
N MET A 158 7.12 -16.18 -4.39
CA MET A 158 7.45 -15.35 -5.54
C MET A 158 8.91 -15.50 -5.90
N SER A 159 9.21 -15.51 -7.19
CA SER A 159 10.59 -15.31 -7.64
C SER A 159 11.03 -13.85 -7.41
N ASN A 160 12.34 -13.59 -7.44
CA ASN A 160 12.85 -12.22 -7.29
C ASN A 160 12.34 -11.31 -8.42
N GLU A 161 12.18 -11.83 -9.63
CA GLU A 161 11.66 -11.13 -10.80
C GLU A 161 10.18 -10.78 -10.62
N GLU A 162 9.37 -11.73 -10.16
CA GLU A 162 7.95 -11.51 -9.85
C GLU A 162 7.77 -10.47 -8.74
N TYR A 163 8.57 -10.57 -7.68
CA TYR A 163 8.56 -9.60 -6.59
C TYR A 163 8.94 -8.20 -7.09
N ALA A 164 10.02 -8.07 -7.86
CA ALA A 164 10.48 -6.78 -8.38
C ALA A 164 9.49 -6.15 -9.37
N GLY A 165 8.80 -6.98 -10.16
CA GLY A 165 7.85 -6.56 -11.19
C GLY A 165 6.43 -6.30 -10.68
N TYR A 166 6.08 -6.78 -9.47
CA TYR A 166 4.74 -6.65 -8.94
C TYR A 166 4.41 -5.21 -8.55
N GLY A 167 3.22 -4.79 -8.90
CA GLY A 167 2.63 -3.52 -8.51
C GLY A 167 1.15 -3.49 -8.83
N ILE A 168 0.44 -2.55 -8.22
CA ILE A 168 -0.99 -2.32 -8.44
C ILE A 168 -1.23 -0.88 -8.89
N ARG A 169 -2.30 -0.68 -9.64
CA ARG A 169 -2.70 0.66 -10.09
C ARG A 169 -3.27 1.48 -8.93
N ASN A 170 -3.32 2.79 -9.10
CA ASN A 170 -3.97 3.67 -8.12
C ASN A 170 -5.43 3.25 -7.94
N CYS A 171 -5.86 3.11 -6.68
CA CYS A 171 -7.20 2.67 -6.29
C CYS A 171 -7.67 1.32 -6.87
N GLU A 172 -6.74 0.48 -7.32
CA GLU A 172 -7.04 -0.92 -7.62
C GLU A 172 -7.20 -1.69 -6.31
N ILE A 173 -8.28 -2.45 -6.17
CA ILE A 173 -8.53 -3.28 -4.99
C ILE A 173 -8.16 -4.73 -5.29
N VAL A 174 -7.40 -5.33 -4.38
CA VAL A 174 -6.96 -6.73 -4.44
C VAL A 174 -7.42 -7.44 -3.16
N LYS A 175 -7.85 -8.68 -3.27
CA LYS A 175 -8.21 -9.54 -2.15
C LYS A 175 -7.11 -10.58 -1.91
N PHE A 176 -6.73 -10.76 -0.66
CA PHE A 176 -5.82 -11.82 -0.23
C PHE A 176 -6.54 -12.71 0.78
N ASP A 177 -6.57 -14.01 0.53
CA ASP A 177 -7.16 -15.00 1.42
C ASP A 177 -6.08 -15.60 2.32
N PHE A 178 -6.28 -15.58 3.64
CA PHE A 178 -5.35 -16.23 4.57
C PHE A 178 -5.41 -17.75 4.43
N PRO A 179 -4.25 -18.43 4.43
CA PRO A 179 -4.24 -19.90 4.38
C PRO A 179 -4.98 -20.48 5.58
N GLU A 180 -5.69 -21.58 5.35
CA GLU A 180 -6.29 -22.39 6.43
C GLU A 180 -5.17 -23.01 7.26
N GLU A 181 -5.34 -23.01 8.59
CA GLU A 181 -4.40 -23.65 9.52
C GLU A 181 -4.61 -25.17 9.55
#